data_0f8ed21395e39411aab38570f5caf6de
#
_entry.id   0f8ed21395e39411aab38570f5caf6de
#
_cell.length_a   1.000
_cell.length_b   1.000
_cell.length_c   1.000
_cell.angle_alpha   90.00
_cell.angle_beta   90.00
_cell.angle_gamma   90.00
#
_symmetry.space_group_name_H-M   'P 1'
#
loop_
_entity.id
_entity.type
_entity.pdbx_description
1 polymer ?
#
loop_
_entity_poly.entity_id
_entity_poly.type
_entity_poly.pdbx_seq_one_letter_code
_entity_poly.pdbx_strand_id
1 'polypeptide(L)'
;MKVLVSALEHSANMHLKSLKKELSDETEFIGIFDSDLGDSIVDLRSLAIMGFVDAIKKLRYFFKLNAQMVDLAQDADKVLLIDSSGFNLPLAKKIKKRYPNKEIIYYILPQAWAWKKKRIPVLERTIDHLASILPFEKNYYSKNAPITYVGHPLLDIIKEFKQELSSNVKSVAFMPGSRKGEIKKLMPIFEKVSRKLGVESTIIIPKHFTKEDIKELYGTLSGFKIAHDAHKTLYEADFAFICSGTATLEAALIGTPFVLSYIAKPLDYFIASKLVKLSHIGLSNIMFTQFNDRDLHPEFIQEDVTADNLIKAFNEYDRSTFLDDSKSLRAYLKHGSSKNIAAIIEDKNEN
;
A
#
# COMPACT_ATOMS: atom_id res chain seq x y z
N MET A 1 -23.73 -9.91 13.22
CA MET A 1 -23.36 -10.43 11.89
C MET A 1 -21.93 -10.98 11.94
N LYS A 2 -21.69 -12.14 11.33
CA LYS A 2 -20.37 -12.77 11.31
C LYS A 2 -19.72 -12.64 9.93
N VAL A 3 -18.54 -12.04 9.86
CA VAL A 3 -17.81 -11.78 8.60
C VAL A 3 -16.51 -12.58 8.57
N LEU A 4 -16.36 -13.43 7.54
CA LEU A 4 -15.09 -14.11 7.28
C LEU A 4 -14.13 -13.16 6.61
N VAL A 5 -13.03 -12.84 7.28
CA VAL A 5 -12.05 -11.85 6.81
C VAL A 5 -10.74 -12.52 6.41
N SER A 6 -10.17 -12.07 5.28
CA SER A 6 -8.81 -12.42 4.85
C SER A 6 -7.97 -11.16 4.64
N ALA A 7 -7.12 -10.83 5.61
CA ALA A 7 -6.20 -9.69 5.63
C ALA A 7 -4.79 -10.17 5.99
N LEU A 8 -4.04 -10.68 5.01
CA LEU A 8 -2.75 -11.37 5.19
C LEU A 8 -1.56 -10.44 5.41
N GLU A 9 -1.68 -9.17 5.05
CA GLU A 9 -0.58 -8.21 5.11
C GLU A 9 -0.81 -7.15 6.19
N HIS A 10 0.27 -6.57 6.69
CA HIS A 10 0.18 -5.53 7.72
C HIS A 10 -0.67 -4.33 7.26
N SER A 11 -0.51 -3.89 6.01
CA SER A 11 -1.33 -2.82 5.43
C SER A 11 -2.82 -3.17 5.42
N ALA A 12 -3.16 -4.41 5.03
CA ALA A 12 -4.54 -4.89 5.03
C ALA A 12 -5.17 -4.85 6.44
N ASN A 13 -4.38 -5.17 7.49
CA ASN A 13 -4.84 -5.10 8.87
C ASN A 13 -5.02 -3.67 9.38
N MET A 14 -4.20 -2.72 8.93
CA MET A 14 -4.42 -1.30 9.23
C MET A 14 -5.76 -0.82 8.65
N HIS A 15 -6.08 -1.22 7.42
CA HIS A 15 -7.37 -0.90 6.78
C HIS A 15 -8.53 -1.61 7.47
N LEU A 16 -8.38 -2.87 7.85
CA LEU A 16 -9.38 -3.62 8.62
C LEU A 16 -9.65 -2.97 9.99
N LYS A 17 -8.61 -2.48 10.65
CA LYS A 17 -8.74 -1.77 11.93
C LYS A 17 -9.50 -0.45 11.78
N SER A 18 -9.30 0.27 10.69
CA SER A 18 -10.08 1.47 10.37
C SER A 18 -11.53 1.12 10.08
N LEU A 19 -11.76 0.09 9.26
CA LEU A 19 -13.08 -0.40 8.91
C LEU A 19 -13.88 -0.87 10.13
N LYS A 20 -13.24 -1.57 11.09
CA LYS A 20 -13.91 -2.05 12.30
C LYS A 20 -14.56 -0.94 13.14
N LYS A 21 -14.04 0.27 13.07
CA LYS A 21 -14.59 1.44 13.79
C LYS A 21 -15.89 1.98 13.17
N GLU A 22 -16.12 1.67 11.90
CA GLU A 22 -17.29 2.10 11.15
C GLU A 22 -18.41 1.06 11.14
N LEU A 23 -18.11 -0.17 11.55
CA LEU A 23 -19.07 -1.27 11.67
C LEU A 23 -19.79 -1.26 13.03
N SER A 24 -20.99 -1.83 13.05
CA SER A 24 -21.73 -2.10 14.30
C SER A 24 -20.91 -2.98 15.23
N ASP A 25 -21.03 -2.75 16.55
CA ASP A 25 -20.41 -3.55 17.61
C ASP A 25 -20.85 -5.03 17.57
N GLU A 26 -21.97 -5.33 16.94
CA GLU A 26 -22.49 -6.69 16.74
C GLU A 26 -21.79 -7.43 15.58
N THR A 27 -20.88 -6.77 14.86
CA THR A 27 -20.13 -7.39 13.75
C THR A 27 -18.90 -8.10 14.26
N GLU A 28 -18.90 -9.43 14.15
CA GLU A 28 -17.81 -10.31 14.56
C GLU A 28 -16.94 -10.69 13.34
N PHE A 29 -15.63 -10.63 13.52
CA PHE A 29 -14.66 -11.11 12.54
C PHE A 29 -14.14 -12.49 12.89
N ILE A 30 -14.11 -13.38 11.91
CA ILE A 30 -13.45 -14.68 11.96
C ILE A 30 -12.52 -14.80 10.76
N GLY A 31 -11.40 -15.52 10.86
CA GLY A 31 -10.53 -15.80 9.72
C GLY A 31 -9.07 -15.42 9.92
N ILE A 32 -8.46 -14.71 8.94
CA ILE A 32 -7.03 -14.39 8.92
C ILE A 32 -6.84 -12.89 9.02
N PHE A 33 -6.39 -12.41 10.18
CA PHE A 33 -6.12 -11.01 10.48
C PHE A 33 -5.37 -10.90 11.82
N ASP A 34 -4.96 -9.70 12.24
CA ASP A 34 -4.33 -9.48 13.55
C ASP A 34 -5.29 -9.84 14.69
N SER A 35 -4.83 -10.65 15.63
CA SER A 35 -5.64 -11.26 16.70
C SER A 35 -6.31 -10.27 17.65
N ASP A 36 -5.91 -9.01 17.67
CA ASP A 36 -6.57 -7.93 18.42
C ASP A 36 -7.89 -7.45 17.79
N LEU A 37 -8.22 -7.92 16.58
CA LEU A 37 -9.42 -7.53 15.84
C LEU A 37 -10.59 -8.53 15.93
N GLY A 38 -10.35 -9.76 16.39
CA GLY A 38 -11.38 -10.81 16.51
C GLY A 38 -10.79 -12.22 16.55
N ASP A 39 -11.60 -13.24 16.22
CA ASP A 39 -11.20 -14.66 16.23
C ASP A 39 -10.33 -15.01 15.01
N SER A 40 -9.03 -14.71 15.13
CA SER A 40 -8.05 -15.04 14.10
C SER A 40 -7.58 -16.50 14.22
N ILE A 41 -7.63 -17.25 13.12
CA ILE A 41 -7.12 -18.62 13.06
C ILE A 41 -5.60 -18.72 12.83
N VAL A 42 -4.94 -17.59 12.61
CA VAL A 42 -3.50 -17.51 12.35
C VAL A 42 -2.92 -16.25 12.97
N ASP A 43 -1.87 -16.43 13.74
CA ASP A 43 -1.03 -15.28 14.14
C ASP A 43 -0.16 -14.85 12.95
N LEU A 44 -0.45 -13.67 12.40
CA LEU A 44 0.28 -13.09 11.27
C LEU A 44 1.75 -12.82 11.60
N ARG A 45 2.10 -12.62 12.87
CA ARG A 45 3.49 -12.48 13.32
C ARG A 45 4.27 -13.77 13.06
N SER A 46 3.62 -14.93 13.28
CA SER A 46 4.22 -16.23 12.98
C SER A 46 4.45 -16.45 11.49
N LEU A 47 3.59 -15.93 10.63
CA LEU A 47 3.77 -15.96 9.17
C LEU A 47 4.95 -15.12 8.68
N ALA A 48 5.19 -13.98 9.31
CA ALA A 48 6.33 -13.11 8.99
C ALA A 48 7.68 -13.75 9.38
N ILE A 49 7.71 -14.55 10.46
CA ILE A 49 8.90 -15.25 10.97
C ILE A 49 9.23 -16.50 10.13
N MET A 50 8.26 -17.10 9.44
CA MET A 50 8.49 -18.22 8.52
C MET A 50 9.32 -17.75 7.32
N GLY A 51 10.63 -17.62 7.53
CA GLY A 51 11.61 -17.22 6.54
C GLY A 51 11.65 -18.10 5.29
N PHE A 52 12.52 -17.78 4.33
CA PHE A 52 12.68 -18.38 3.00
C PHE A 52 13.03 -19.89 2.98
N VAL A 53 13.15 -20.54 4.13
CA VAL A 53 13.83 -21.86 4.25
C VAL A 53 13.03 -23.03 3.63
N ASP A 54 11.73 -22.88 3.33
CA ASP A 54 10.99 -24.00 2.73
C ASP A 54 9.78 -23.54 1.90
N ALA A 55 10.02 -23.15 0.65
CA ALA A 55 8.96 -22.70 -0.27
C ALA A 55 7.85 -23.76 -0.44
N ILE A 56 8.20 -25.05 -0.38
CA ILE A 56 7.24 -26.17 -0.51
C ILE A 56 6.39 -26.31 0.75
N LYS A 57 6.99 -26.20 1.95
CA LYS A 57 6.24 -26.25 3.22
C LYS A 57 5.32 -25.04 3.34
N LYS A 58 5.82 -23.85 2.94
CA LYS A 58 5.05 -22.62 2.88
C LYS A 58 3.84 -22.76 1.93
N LEU A 59 4.05 -23.33 0.75
CA LEU A 59 2.96 -23.57 -0.21
C LEU A 59 1.90 -24.54 0.34
N ARG A 60 2.32 -25.68 0.94
CA ARG A 60 1.40 -26.63 1.59
C ARG A 60 0.64 -25.97 2.74
N TYR A 61 1.29 -25.14 3.54
CA TYR A 61 0.66 -24.40 4.61
C TYR A 61 -0.43 -23.47 4.09
N PHE A 62 -0.15 -22.69 3.03
CA PHE A 62 -1.15 -21.82 2.41
C PHE A 62 -2.32 -22.58 1.78
N PHE A 63 -2.08 -23.76 1.22
CA PHE A 63 -3.18 -24.61 0.74
C PHE A 63 -4.07 -25.12 1.88
N LYS A 64 -3.48 -25.55 3.01
CA LYS A 64 -4.22 -25.95 4.21
C LYS A 64 -5.03 -24.78 4.79
N LEU A 65 -4.40 -23.64 4.92
CA LEU A 65 -5.04 -22.42 5.42
C LEU A 65 -6.22 -22.01 4.53
N ASN A 66 -6.04 -22.07 3.21
CA ASN A 66 -7.10 -21.78 2.27
C ASN A 66 -8.28 -22.78 2.39
N ALA A 67 -8.02 -24.05 2.67
CA ALA A 67 -9.07 -25.04 2.92
C ALA A 67 -9.84 -24.72 4.23
N GLN A 68 -9.13 -24.39 5.30
CA GLN A 68 -9.75 -23.98 6.57
C GLN A 68 -10.64 -22.74 6.41
N MET A 69 -10.20 -21.73 5.62
CA MET A 69 -11.01 -20.56 5.32
C MET A 69 -12.28 -20.90 4.54
N VAL A 70 -12.21 -21.89 3.60
CA VAL A 70 -13.39 -22.37 2.89
C VAL A 70 -14.38 -23.05 3.84
N ASP A 71 -13.90 -23.82 4.82
CA ASP A 71 -14.77 -24.46 5.81
C ASP A 71 -15.43 -23.40 6.72
N LEU A 72 -14.67 -22.40 7.20
CA LEU A 72 -15.20 -21.29 8.01
C LEU A 72 -16.22 -20.42 7.27
N ALA A 73 -16.18 -20.39 5.94
CA ALA A 73 -17.16 -19.65 5.15
C ALA A 73 -18.60 -20.18 5.32
N GLN A 74 -18.77 -21.43 5.81
CA GLN A 74 -20.10 -21.98 6.13
C GLN A 74 -20.80 -21.13 7.21
N ASP A 75 -20.07 -20.79 8.27
CA ASP A 75 -20.60 -20.16 9.47
C ASP A 75 -20.59 -18.62 9.41
N ALA A 76 -20.09 -18.04 8.31
CA ALA A 76 -20.08 -16.61 8.10
C ALA A 76 -21.29 -16.15 7.28
N ASP A 77 -21.80 -14.96 7.58
CA ASP A 77 -22.85 -14.32 6.78
C ASP A 77 -22.27 -13.80 5.46
N LYS A 78 -21.12 -13.11 5.53
CA LYS A 78 -20.42 -12.54 4.37
C LYS A 78 -18.91 -12.84 4.42
N VAL A 79 -18.25 -12.64 3.29
CA VAL A 79 -16.79 -12.80 3.15
C VAL A 79 -16.18 -11.48 2.72
N LEU A 80 -15.16 -11.01 3.46
CA LEU A 80 -14.37 -9.82 3.14
C LEU A 80 -12.94 -10.23 2.82
N LEU A 81 -12.52 -9.98 1.58
CA LEU A 81 -11.16 -10.20 1.10
C LEU A 81 -10.46 -8.85 0.96
N ILE A 82 -9.28 -8.70 1.57
CA ILE A 82 -8.53 -7.45 1.50
C ILE A 82 -7.18 -7.72 0.82
N ASP A 83 -6.90 -7.06 -0.32
CA ASP A 83 -5.64 -7.17 -1.06
C ASP A 83 -5.20 -8.64 -1.34
N SER A 84 -3.90 -8.96 -1.26
CA SER A 84 -3.29 -10.31 -1.30
C SER A 84 -3.87 -11.27 -2.36
N SER A 85 -3.98 -10.81 -3.60
CA SER A 85 -4.67 -11.52 -4.69
C SER A 85 -4.16 -12.93 -4.99
N GLY A 86 -2.92 -13.26 -4.62
CA GLY A 86 -2.35 -14.60 -4.76
C GLY A 86 -3.06 -15.64 -3.90
N PHE A 87 -3.54 -15.24 -2.73
CA PHE A 87 -4.30 -16.08 -1.81
C PHE A 87 -5.81 -15.90 -1.97
N ASN A 88 -6.27 -14.66 -2.01
CA ASN A 88 -7.68 -14.30 -1.95
C ASN A 88 -8.49 -14.71 -3.19
N LEU A 89 -7.93 -14.62 -4.39
CA LEU A 89 -8.66 -15.01 -5.60
C LEU A 89 -8.88 -16.53 -5.72
N PRO A 90 -7.88 -17.41 -5.43
CA PRO A 90 -8.11 -18.84 -5.26
C PRO A 90 -9.12 -19.18 -4.15
N LEU A 91 -9.08 -18.48 -3.02
CA LEU A 91 -10.03 -18.63 -1.92
C LEU A 91 -11.47 -18.34 -2.37
N ALA A 92 -11.70 -17.18 -2.97
CA ALA A 92 -13.01 -16.78 -3.48
C ALA A 92 -13.60 -17.81 -4.45
N LYS A 93 -12.81 -18.32 -5.40
CA LYS A 93 -13.24 -19.37 -6.33
C LYS A 93 -13.69 -20.65 -5.61
N LYS A 94 -12.97 -21.08 -4.58
CA LYS A 94 -13.33 -22.30 -3.82
C LYS A 94 -14.58 -22.06 -2.98
N ILE A 95 -14.72 -20.88 -2.35
CA ILE A 95 -15.93 -20.54 -1.60
C ILE A 95 -17.13 -20.52 -2.55
N LYS A 96 -17.08 -19.84 -3.69
CA LYS A 96 -18.19 -19.83 -4.67
C LYS A 96 -18.52 -21.22 -5.22
N LYS A 97 -17.52 -22.08 -5.41
CA LYS A 97 -17.75 -23.47 -5.84
C LYS A 97 -18.52 -24.29 -4.78
N ARG A 98 -18.23 -24.08 -3.50
CA ARG A 98 -18.84 -24.85 -2.40
C ARG A 98 -20.14 -24.21 -1.89
N TYR A 99 -20.18 -22.87 -1.88
CA TYR A 99 -21.27 -22.06 -1.39
C TYR A 99 -21.61 -20.98 -2.46
N PRO A 100 -22.38 -21.32 -3.50
CA PRO A 100 -22.61 -20.42 -4.64
C PRO A 100 -23.27 -19.09 -4.26
N ASN A 101 -24.13 -19.10 -3.24
CA ASN A 101 -24.87 -17.94 -2.76
C ASN A 101 -24.12 -17.11 -1.69
N LYS A 102 -22.89 -17.53 -1.27
CA LYS A 102 -22.11 -16.79 -0.28
C LYS A 102 -21.64 -15.47 -0.88
N GLU A 103 -22.04 -14.37 -0.27
CA GLU A 103 -21.66 -13.03 -0.70
C GLU A 103 -20.17 -12.77 -0.39
N ILE A 104 -19.43 -12.31 -1.40
CA ILE A 104 -18.00 -12.03 -1.32
C ILE A 104 -17.75 -10.58 -1.72
N ILE A 105 -17.19 -9.81 -0.79
CA ILE A 105 -16.72 -8.45 -0.98
C ILE A 105 -15.20 -8.48 -1.14
N TYR A 106 -14.67 -7.86 -2.17
CA TYR A 106 -13.22 -7.71 -2.35
C TYR A 106 -12.85 -6.24 -2.23
N TYR A 107 -12.14 -5.90 -1.17
CA TYR A 107 -11.65 -4.56 -0.88
C TYR A 107 -10.15 -4.44 -1.20
N ILE A 108 -9.75 -3.35 -1.83
CA ILE A 108 -8.39 -3.13 -2.34
C ILE A 108 -8.08 -4.17 -3.43
N LEU A 109 -8.63 -3.93 -4.62
CA LEU A 109 -8.57 -4.86 -5.73
C LEU A 109 -7.13 -5.10 -6.20
N PRO A 110 -6.83 -6.29 -6.74
CA PRO A 110 -5.55 -6.52 -7.39
C PRO A 110 -5.41 -5.59 -8.59
N GLN A 111 -4.24 -4.98 -8.78
CA GLN A 111 -3.94 -4.10 -9.92
C GLN A 111 -3.93 -4.87 -11.26
N ALA A 112 -5.04 -5.56 -11.54
CA ALA A 112 -5.20 -6.38 -12.74
C ALA A 112 -5.15 -5.55 -14.03
N TRP A 113 -5.56 -4.29 -13.96
CA TRP A 113 -5.52 -3.31 -15.04
C TRP A 113 -4.09 -3.03 -15.53
N ALA A 114 -3.09 -3.06 -14.64
CA ALA A 114 -1.69 -2.74 -14.96
C ALA A 114 -0.98 -3.88 -15.72
N TRP A 115 -1.13 -5.14 -15.29
CA TRP A 115 -0.31 -6.24 -15.82
C TRP A 115 -0.98 -7.61 -15.93
N LYS A 116 -2.13 -7.83 -15.32
CA LYS A 116 -2.85 -9.13 -15.33
C LYS A 116 -4.31 -8.99 -15.77
N LYS A 117 -4.57 -8.30 -16.87
CA LYS A 117 -5.92 -8.04 -17.40
C LYS A 117 -6.80 -9.28 -17.52
N LYS A 118 -6.20 -10.48 -17.75
CA LYS A 118 -6.91 -11.77 -17.78
C LYS A 118 -7.59 -12.14 -16.44
N ARG A 119 -7.24 -11.48 -15.33
CA ARG A 119 -7.89 -11.66 -14.03
C ARG A 119 -9.23 -10.92 -13.91
N ILE A 120 -9.45 -9.85 -14.68
CA ILE A 120 -10.66 -9.03 -14.60
C ILE A 120 -11.93 -9.87 -14.81
N PRO A 121 -12.08 -10.68 -15.87
CA PRO A 121 -13.28 -11.51 -16.04
C PRO A 121 -13.48 -12.56 -14.93
N VAL A 122 -12.40 -12.95 -14.25
CA VAL A 122 -12.48 -13.87 -13.12
C VAL A 122 -13.00 -13.15 -11.88
N LEU A 123 -12.52 -11.94 -11.61
CA LEU A 123 -13.01 -11.10 -10.53
C LEU A 123 -14.51 -10.81 -10.70
N GLU A 124 -14.93 -10.39 -11.88
CA GLU A 124 -16.33 -10.09 -12.20
C GLU A 124 -17.29 -11.27 -11.99
N ARG A 125 -16.83 -12.51 -12.26
CA ARG A 125 -17.66 -13.72 -12.09
C ARG A 125 -17.64 -14.33 -10.69
N THR A 126 -16.66 -13.92 -9.86
CA THR A 126 -16.41 -14.60 -8.59
C THR A 126 -16.76 -13.73 -7.40
N ILE A 127 -16.75 -12.43 -7.57
CA ILE A 127 -16.91 -11.44 -6.49
C ILE A 127 -18.24 -10.70 -6.69
N ASP A 128 -19.01 -10.56 -5.63
CA ASP A 128 -20.31 -9.89 -5.67
C ASP A 128 -20.16 -8.37 -5.53
N HIS A 129 -19.14 -7.90 -4.77
CA HIS A 129 -18.84 -6.48 -4.62
C HIS A 129 -17.34 -6.23 -4.79
N LEU A 130 -16.95 -5.61 -5.89
CA LEU A 130 -15.60 -5.18 -6.19
C LEU A 130 -15.41 -3.75 -5.67
N ALA A 131 -14.86 -3.61 -4.46
CA ALA A 131 -14.66 -2.31 -3.82
C ALA A 131 -13.30 -1.73 -4.20
N SER A 132 -13.29 -0.92 -5.25
CA SER A 132 -12.09 -0.27 -5.78
C SER A 132 -11.70 0.95 -4.96
N ILE A 133 -10.39 1.11 -4.76
CA ILE A 133 -9.77 2.29 -4.13
C ILE A 133 -9.16 3.26 -5.15
N LEU A 134 -9.26 2.95 -6.44
CA LEU A 134 -8.72 3.75 -7.53
C LEU A 134 -9.87 4.27 -8.41
N PRO A 135 -10.07 5.59 -8.53
CA PRO A 135 -11.22 6.18 -9.26
C PRO A 135 -11.31 5.72 -10.72
N PHE A 136 -10.18 5.51 -11.37
CA PHE A 136 -10.09 5.14 -12.79
C PHE A 136 -10.26 3.63 -13.03
N GLU A 137 -10.20 2.79 -11.99
CA GLU A 137 -10.11 1.33 -12.14
C GLU A 137 -11.34 0.74 -12.82
N LYS A 138 -12.53 1.33 -12.58
CA LYS A 138 -13.79 0.93 -13.22
C LYS A 138 -13.71 0.91 -14.76
N ASN A 139 -12.88 1.77 -15.37
CA ASN A 139 -12.73 1.87 -16.82
C ASN A 139 -12.14 0.61 -17.46
N TYR A 140 -11.55 -0.29 -16.68
CA TYR A 140 -10.96 -1.55 -17.14
C TYR A 140 -11.89 -2.75 -17.00
N TYR A 141 -13.03 -2.58 -16.32
CA TYR A 141 -14.03 -3.61 -16.08
C TYR A 141 -15.19 -3.51 -17.07
N SER A 142 -15.99 -4.56 -17.18
CA SER A 142 -17.18 -4.54 -18.02
C SER A 142 -18.23 -3.53 -17.48
N LYS A 143 -19.12 -3.07 -18.36
CA LYS A 143 -20.16 -2.07 -18.01
C LYS A 143 -21.05 -2.53 -16.85
N ASN A 144 -21.28 -3.84 -16.75
CA ASN A 144 -22.14 -4.44 -15.73
C ASN A 144 -21.36 -5.08 -14.57
N ALA A 145 -20.06 -4.83 -14.46
CA ALA A 145 -19.26 -5.34 -13.37
C ALA A 145 -19.76 -4.76 -12.03
N PRO A 146 -19.78 -5.57 -10.95
CA PRO A 146 -20.20 -5.12 -9.62
C PRO A 146 -19.07 -4.34 -8.93
N ILE A 147 -18.54 -3.31 -9.62
CA ILE A 147 -17.42 -2.49 -9.14
C ILE A 147 -17.91 -1.10 -8.71
N THR A 148 -17.55 -0.76 -7.49
CA THR A 148 -17.83 0.55 -6.88
C THR A 148 -16.54 1.17 -6.38
N TYR A 149 -16.33 2.44 -6.68
CA TYR A 149 -15.26 3.23 -6.09
C TYR A 149 -15.66 3.66 -4.67
N VAL A 150 -14.89 3.24 -3.67
CA VAL A 150 -15.23 3.43 -2.25
C VAL A 150 -14.42 4.53 -1.55
N GLY A 151 -13.57 5.27 -2.28
CA GLY A 151 -12.60 6.19 -1.70
C GLY A 151 -11.26 5.51 -1.43
N HIS A 152 -10.26 6.30 -1.02
CA HIS A 152 -8.91 5.76 -0.80
C HIS A 152 -8.59 5.64 0.69
N PRO A 153 -8.25 4.42 1.19
CA PRO A 153 -8.11 4.15 2.62
C PRO A 153 -6.98 4.92 3.31
N LEU A 154 -5.94 5.34 2.61
CA LEU A 154 -4.90 6.19 3.20
C LEU A 154 -5.45 7.52 3.71
N LEU A 155 -6.49 8.08 3.08
CA LEU A 155 -7.12 9.31 3.52
C LEU A 155 -7.89 9.15 4.84
N ASP A 156 -8.35 7.94 5.15
CA ASP A 156 -9.00 7.64 6.44
C ASP A 156 -7.96 7.45 7.56
N ILE A 157 -6.70 7.15 7.21
CA ILE A 157 -5.62 6.85 8.17
C ILE A 157 -4.74 8.07 8.43
N ILE A 158 -4.44 8.87 7.40
CA ILE A 158 -3.61 10.07 7.52
C ILE A 158 -4.39 11.13 8.29
N LYS A 159 -3.84 11.60 9.41
CA LYS A 159 -4.51 12.53 10.32
C LYS A 159 -4.20 14.00 10.02
N GLU A 160 -3.02 14.25 9.48
CA GLU A 160 -2.49 15.62 9.32
C GLU A 160 -2.01 15.83 7.89
N PHE A 161 -2.39 16.98 7.34
CA PHE A 161 -2.04 17.41 5.99
C PHE A 161 -1.37 18.78 6.08
N LYS A 162 -0.25 18.96 5.39
CA LYS A 162 0.42 20.25 5.33
C LYS A 162 -0.48 21.33 4.74
N GLN A 163 -0.46 22.51 5.36
CA GLN A 163 -1.19 23.68 4.90
C GLN A 163 -0.25 24.70 4.24
N GLU A 164 1.03 24.65 4.60
CA GLU A 164 2.08 25.52 4.08
C GLU A 164 3.40 24.75 3.93
N LEU A 165 4.29 25.25 3.10
CA LEU A 165 5.67 24.76 2.96
C LEU A 165 6.63 25.83 3.46
N SER A 166 7.66 25.41 4.18
CA SER A 166 8.76 26.28 4.59
C SER A 166 9.45 26.89 3.36
N SER A 167 9.82 28.15 3.39
CA SER A 167 10.58 28.81 2.32
C SER A 167 11.91 28.10 2.04
N ASN A 168 12.58 27.65 3.11
CA ASN A 168 13.83 26.90 3.06
C ASN A 168 13.65 25.49 3.62
N VAL A 169 14.30 24.51 2.99
CA VAL A 169 14.36 23.14 3.49
C VAL A 169 15.38 23.06 4.62
N LYS A 170 14.92 22.74 5.83
CA LYS A 170 15.74 22.54 7.03
C LYS A 170 15.79 21.09 7.47
N SER A 171 14.80 20.29 7.08
CA SER A 171 14.64 18.90 7.47
C SER A 171 14.27 18.02 6.29
N VAL A 172 14.89 16.84 6.20
CA VAL A 172 14.68 15.89 5.11
C VAL A 172 14.41 14.49 5.68
N ALA A 173 13.33 13.86 5.23
CA ALA A 173 13.01 12.48 5.54
C ALA A 173 13.57 11.52 4.49
N PHE A 174 14.06 10.36 4.93
CA PHE A 174 14.56 9.29 4.07
C PHE A 174 13.78 8.00 4.31
N MET A 175 13.23 7.43 3.25
CA MET A 175 12.45 6.18 3.27
C MET A 175 13.05 5.18 2.28
N PRO A 176 14.06 4.37 2.67
CA PRO A 176 14.74 3.46 1.75
C PRO A 176 13.91 2.20 1.39
N GLY A 177 12.68 2.13 1.86
CA GLY A 177 11.78 1.02 1.62
C GLY A 177 11.61 0.09 2.82
N SER A 178 10.80 -0.96 2.64
CA SER A 178 10.51 -1.97 3.67
C SER A 178 11.15 -3.33 3.39
N ARG A 179 11.70 -3.54 2.20
CA ARG A 179 12.33 -4.80 1.82
C ARG A 179 13.85 -4.71 1.95
N LYS A 180 14.47 -5.74 2.55
CA LYS A 180 15.93 -5.80 2.78
C LYS A 180 16.77 -5.47 1.53
N GLY A 181 16.32 -5.93 0.36
CA GLY A 181 17.04 -5.67 -0.90
C GLY A 181 16.96 -4.23 -1.42
N GLU A 182 15.88 -3.52 -1.14
CA GLU A 182 15.72 -2.10 -1.47
C GLU A 182 16.61 -1.25 -0.55
N ILE A 183 16.53 -1.51 0.75
CA ILE A 183 17.31 -0.79 1.78
C ILE A 183 18.81 -0.91 1.51
N LYS A 184 19.33 -2.13 1.29
CA LYS A 184 20.76 -2.35 1.01
C LYS A 184 21.29 -1.56 -0.20
N LYS A 185 20.42 -1.31 -1.20
CA LYS A 185 20.82 -0.57 -2.40
C LYS A 185 20.73 0.94 -2.20
N LEU A 186 19.69 1.43 -1.52
CA LEU A 186 19.44 2.86 -1.37
C LEU A 186 20.22 3.50 -0.23
N MET A 187 20.47 2.79 0.87
CA MET A 187 21.14 3.37 2.03
C MET A 187 22.50 4.01 1.73
N PRO A 188 23.43 3.35 0.96
CA PRO A 188 24.72 3.97 0.64
C PRO A 188 24.59 5.28 -0.15
N ILE A 189 23.51 5.41 -0.94
CA ILE A 189 23.21 6.62 -1.73
C ILE A 189 22.62 7.69 -0.81
N PHE A 190 21.62 7.33 0.00
CA PHE A 190 20.97 8.23 0.94
C PHE A 190 21.92 8.80 2.00
N GLU A 191 22.88 8.02 2.48
CA GLU A 191 23.94 8.52 3.34
C GLU A 191 24.81 9.60 2.67
N LYS A 192 25.14 9.43 1.38
CA LYS A 192 25.90 10.44 0.61
C LYS A 192 25.06 11.69 0.41
N VAL A 193 23.76 11.54 0.09
CA VAL A 193 22.83 12.66 -0.06
C VAL A 193 22.71 13.44 1.24
N SER A 194 22.42 12.78 2.37
CA SER A 194 22.27 13.40 3.70
C SER A 194 23.52 14.21 4.08
N ARG A 195 24.72 13.62 3.91
CA ARG A 195 26.00 14.33 4.20
C ARG A 195 26.22 15.57 3.34
N LYS A 196 25.85 15.52 2.05
CA LYS A 196 26.05 16.64 1.12
C LYS A 196 25.03 17.74 1.33
N LEU A 197 23.79 17.42 1.71
CA LEU A 197 22.75 18.40 1.95
C LEU A 197 23.04 19.24 3.22
N GLY A 198 23.64 18.66 4.25
CA GLY A 198 24.01 19.36 5.48
C GLY A 198 22.80 19.91 6.29
N VAL A 199 21.61 19.35 6.06
CA VAL A 199 20.38 19.66 6.79
C VAL A 199 19.98 18.52 7.72
N GLU A 200 19.05 18.77 8.63
CA GLU A 200 18.56 17.73 9.52
C GLU A 200 17.99 16.56 8.71
N SER A 201 18.54 15.36 8.91
CA SER A 201 18.18 14.15 8.19
C SER A 201 17.54 13.14 9.12
N THR A 202 16.32 12.68 8.81
CA THR A 202 15.61 11.67 9.56
C THR A 202 15.39 10.42 8.71
N ILE A 203 15.82 9.26 9.18
CA ILE A 203 15.59 7.96 8.54
C ILE A 203 14.37 7.29 9.15
N ILE A 204 13.44 6.85 8.31
CA ILE A 204 12.26 6.13 8.74
C ILE A 204 12.52 4.62 8.64
N ILE A 205 12.50 3.96 9.79
CA ILE A 205 12.74 2.52 9.92
C ILE A 205 11.46 1.81 10.37
N PRO A 206 10.95 0.83 9.60
CA PRO A 206 9.81 0.02 10.00
C PRO A 206 10.01 -0.67 11.35
N LYS A 207 8.97 -0.66 12.20
CA LYS A 207 9.03 -1.19 13.59
C LYS A 207 9.33 -2.68 13.69
N HIS A 208 9.15 -3.44 12.62
CA HIS A 208 9.35 -4.89 12.63
C HIS A 208 10.83 -5.30 12.48
N PHE A 209 11.74 -4.37 12.15
CA PHE A 209 13.17 -4.68 12.07
C PHE A 209 13.82 -4.80 13.45
N THR A 210 14.59 -5.86 13.66
CA THR A 210 15.40 -6.06 14.86
C THR A 210 16.62 -5.14 14.85
N LYS A 211 17.31 -5.03 15.99
CA LYS A 211 18.56 -4.27 16.08
C LYS A 211 19.65 -4.82 15.13
N GLU A 212 19.68 -6.13 14.97
CA GLU A 212 20.58 -6.84 14.06
C GLU A 212 20.26 -6.51 12.60
N ASP A 213 18.96 -6.56 12.22
CA ASP A 213 18.52 -6.15 10.90
C ASP A 213 18.90 -4.69 10.60
N ILE A 214 18.68 -3.79 11.56
CA ILE A 214 18.99 -2.37 11.40
C ILE A 214 20.51 -2.20 11.16
N LYS A 215 21.36 -2.85 11.97
CA LYS A 215 22.81 -2.78 11.79
C LYS A 215 23.26 -3.32 10.43
N GLU A 216 22.67 -4.44 9.98
CA GLU A 216 23.03 -5.09 8.71
C GLU A 216 22.57 -4.27 7.49
N LEU A 217 21.38 -3.67 7.55
CA LEU A 217 20.73 -3.06 6.39
C LEU A 217 20.99 -1.56 6.26
N TYR A 218 21.06 -0.85 7.39
CA TYR A 218 21.16 0.60 7.42
C TYR A 218 22.55 1.12 7.78
N GLY A 219 23.48 0.23 8.17
CA GLY A 219 24.84 0.62 8.53
C GLY A 219 24.94 1.39 9.86
N THR A 220 25.79 2.40 9.91
CA THR A 220 26.06 3.14 11.15
C THR A 220 25.01 4.16 11.51
N LEU A 221 24.17 4.58 10.59
CA LEU A 221 23.16 5.65 10.72
C LEU A 221 23.74 6.97 11.24
N SER A 222 25.05 7.16 11.10
CA SER A 222 25.71 8.40 11.52
C SER A 222 25.15 9.59 10.73
N GLY A 223 24.64 10.59 11.46
CA GLY A 223 24.03 11.77 10.85
C GLY A 223 22.51 11.68 10.61
N PHE A 224 21.88 10.57 10.97
CA PHE A 224 20.44 10.44 10.92
C PHE A 224 19.79 10.42 12.31
N LYS A 225 18.69 11.16 12.46
CA LYS A 225 17.69 10.87 13.48
C LYS A 225 16.89 9.62 13.05
N ILE A 226 16.51 8.77 13.98
CA ILE A 226 15.72 7.57 13.69
C ILE A 226 14.27 7.84 14.06
N ALA A 227 13.35 7.55 13.14
CA ALA A 227 11.93 7.59 13.36
C ALA A 227 11.26 6.28 12.92
N HIS A 228 10.08 5.98 13.52
CA HIS A 228 9.29 4.79 13.22
C HIS A 228 7.86 5.13 12.81
N ASP A 229 7.47 6.38 12.88
CA ASP A 229 6.17 6.88 12.44
C ASP A 229 6.35 7.64 11.13
N ALA A 230 5.94 7.00 10.03
CA ALA A 230 6.13 7.55 8.70
C ALA A 230 5.27 8.80 8.47
N HIS A 231 3.99 8.78 8.87
CA HIS A 231 3.08 9.90 8.64
C HIS A 231 3.52 11.15 9.40
N LYS A 232 3.83 10.99 10.69
CA LYS A 232 4.33 12.10 11.51
C LYS A 232 5.64 12.66 10.97
N THR A 233 6.59 11.78 10.62
CA THR A 233 7.90 12.22 10.12
C THR A 233 7.78 12.92 8.76
N LEU A 234 6.94 12.43 7.85
CA LEU A 234 6.66 13.10 6.59
C LEU A 234 5.98 14.45 6.81
N TYR A 235 5.02 14.53 7.74
CA TYR A 235 4.36 15.79 8.07
C TYR A 235 5.34 16.85 8.62
N GLU A 236 6.30 16.44 9.45
CA GLU A 236 7.30 17.34 10.05
C GLU A 236 8.45 17.71 9.08
N ALA A 237 8.78 16.83 8.11
CA ALA A 237 9.88 17.07 7.17
C ALA A 237 9.52 18.09 6.07
N ASP A 238 10.46 18.92 5.66
CA ASP A 238 10.28 19.88 4.57
C ASP A 238 10.40 19.25 3.19
N PHE A 239 11.09 18.10 3.11
CA PHE A 239 11.34 17.35 1.87
C PHE A 239 11.58 15.86 2.18
N ALA A 240 11.45 14.96 1.17
CA ALA A 240 11.75 13.55 1.37
C ALA A 240 12.43 12.89 0.16
N PHE A 241 13.23 11.84 0.43
CA PHE A 241 13.72 10.86 -0.55
C PHE A 241 13.08 9.51 -0.25
N ILE A 242 12.33 8.97 -1.21
CA ILE A 242 11.42 7.86 -0.95
C ILE A 242 11.64 6.73 -1.96
N CYS A 243 11.76 5.49 -1.46
CA CYS A 243 11.68 4.30 -2.28
C CYS A 243 10.27 4.11 -2.86
N SER A 244 10.17 3.57 -4.08
CA SER A 244 8.88 3.26 -4.70
C SER A 244 8.01 2.36 -3.80
N GLY A 245 6.71 2.67 -3.71
CA GLY A 245 5.72 1.96 -2.93
C GLY A 245 4.58 2.89 -2.50
N THR A 246 3.76 2.43 -1.54
CA THR A 246 2.66 3.22 -0.95
C THR A 246 3.15 4.52 -0.30
N ALA A 247 4.39 4.53 0.20
CA ALA A 247 5.00 5.71 0.84
C ALA A 247 5.03 6.95 -0.08
N THR A 248 5.13 6.78 -1.39
CA THR A 248 5.07 7.91 -2.35
C THR A 248 3.69 8.56 -2.34
N LEU A 249 2.64 7.76 -2.27
CA LEU A 249 1.28 8.27 -2.16
C LEU A 249 1.02 8.89 -0.79
N GLU A 250 1.54 8.30 0.29
CA GLU A 250 1.47 8.88 1.64
C GLU A 250 2.10 10.28 1.68
N ALA A 251 3.32 10.45 1.17
CA ALA A 251 3.99 11.75 1.10
C ALA A 251 3.22 12.77 0.25
N ALA A 252 2.73 12.34 -0.91
CA ALA A 252 1.92 13.17 -1.79
C ALA A 252 0.63 13.64 -1.12
N LEU A 253 -0.07 12.75 -0.41
CA LEU A 253 -1.31 13.09 0.29
C LEU A 253 -1.06 13.99 1.51
N ILE A 254 0.01 13.75 2.27
CA ILE A 254 0.40 14.61 3.39
C ILE A 254 0.78 16.01 2.92
N GLY A 255 1.34 16.13 1.71
CA GLY A 255 1.79 17.40 1.13
C GLY A 255 3.27 17.65 1.34
N THR A 256 4.08 16.60 1.49
CA THR A 256 5.53 16.70 1.62
C THR A 256 6.18 16.49 0.26
N PRO A 257 6.85 17.50 -0.32
CA PRO A 257 7.58 17.37 -1.59
C PRO A 257 8.65 16.28 -1.49
N PHE A 258 8.83 15.51 -2.57
CA PHE A 258 9.79 14.40 -2.54
C PHE A 258 10.32 14.02 -3.92
N VAL A 259 11.39 13.24 -3.89
CA VAL A 259 11.95 12.54 -5.04
C VAL A 259 11.82 11.04 -4.82
N LEU A 260 11.32 10.32 -5.83
CA LEU A 260 11.27 8.87 -5.81
C LEU A 260 12.60 8.29 -6.31
N SER A 261 13.07 7.24 -5.61
CA SER A 261 14.28 6.49 -5.95
C SER A 261 13.99 5.00 -5.93
N TYR A 262 14.28 4.28 -7.02
CA TYR A 262 14.03 2.84 -7.06
C TYR A 262 15.10 2.06 -7.83
N ILE A 263 15.68 1.06 -7.16
CA ILE A 263 16.66 0.14 -7.75
C ILE A 263 16.14 -1.29 -7.62
N ALA A 264 15.53 -1.82 -8.67
CA ALA A 264 15.05 -3.20 -8.75
C ALA A 264 16.24 -4.20 -8.90
N LYS A 265 15.95 -5.49 -8.69
CA LYS A 265 16.86 -6.54 -9.17
C LYS A 265 16.86 -6.54 -10.70
N PRO A 266 18.00 -6.78 -11.38
CA PRO A 266 18.06 -6.70 -12.84
C PRO A 266 17.03 -7.56 -13.55
N LEU A 267 16.78 -8.79 -13.07
CA LEU A 267 15.78 -9.70 -13.64
C LEU A 267 14.36 -9.17 -13.44
N ASP A 268 14.04 -8.65 -12.26
CA ASP A 268 12.70 -8.13 -11.95
C ASP A 268 12.41 -6.87 -12.78
N TYR A 269 13.42 -6.01 -12.96
CA TYR A 269 13.33 -4.82 -13.81
C TYR A 269 13.11 -5.18 -15.28
N PHE A 270 13.88 -6.13 -15.81
CA PHE A 270 13.74 -6.59 -17.19
C PHE A 270 12.35 -7.19 -17.45
N ILE A 271 11.82 -7.97 -16.51
CA ILE A 271 10.48 -8.54 -16.60
C ILE A 271 9.43 -7.44 -16.51
N ALA A 272 9.55 -6.53 -15.53
CA ALA A 272 8.62 -5.44 -15.34
C ALA A 272 8.58 -4.48 -16.54
N SER A 273 9.71 -4.07 -17.08
CA SER A 273 9.80 -3.17 -18.22
C SER A 273 9.15 -3.73 -19.51
N LYS A 274 9.10 -5.06 -19.65
CA LYS A 274 8.43 -5.72 -20.79
C LYS A 274 6.95 -5.97 -20.57
N LEU A 275 6.53 -6.19 -19.33
CA LEU A 275 5.16 -6.59 -18.98
C LEU A 275 4.28 -5.42 -18.56
N VAL A 276 4.87 -4.39 -17.96
CA VAL A 276 4.16 -3.24 -17.39
C VAL A 276 4.39 -2.03 -18.28
N LYS A 277 3.37 -1.65 -19.04
CA LYS A 277 3.36 -0.45 -19.87
C LYS A 277 2.92 0.78 -19.05
N LEU A 278 3.52 0.99 -17.89
CA LEU A 278 3.27 2.18 -17.11
C LEU A 278 4.40 3.20 -17.37
N SER A 279 4.03 4.44 -17.54
CA SER A 279 4.98 5.57 -17.68
C SER A 279 5.67 5.88 -16.35
N HIS A 280 5.06 5.50 -15.22
CA HIS A 280 5.51 5.79 -13.86
C HIS A 280 5.52 4.53 -13.00
N ILE A 281 6.37 4.54 -11.96
CA ILE A 281 6.44 3.49 -10.94
C ILE A 281 5.91 3.97 -9.58
N GLY A 282 5.84 5.27 -9.35
CA GLY A 282 5.26 5.88 -8.15
C GLY A 282 3.74 5.91 -8.22
N LEU A 283 3.06 5.37 -7.21
CA LEU A 283 1.59 5.39 -7.16
C LEU A 283 1.04 6.81 -7.23
N SER A 284 1.71 7.78 -6.64
CA SER A 284 1.32 9.19 -6.67
C SER A 284 1.29 9.76 -8.10
N ASN A 285 2.33 9.52 -8.93
CA ASN A 285 2.33 9.94 -10.33
C ASN A 285 1.29 9.18 -11.14
N ILE A 286 1.15 7.85 -10.94
CA ILE A 286 0.12 7.03 -11.60
C ILE A 286 -1.28 7.60 -11.35
N MET A 287 -1.57 8.07 -10.13
CA MET A 287 -2.85 8.69 -9.79
C MET A 287 -2.97 10.10 -10.33
N PHE A 288 -1.95 10.91 -10.14
CA PHE A 288 -1.96 12.32 -10.49
C PHE A 288 -2.09 12.54 -12.00
N THR A 289 -1.42 11.74 -12.80
CA THR A 289 -1.50 11.79 -14.28
C THR A 289 -2.82 11.28 -14.87
N GLN A 290 -3.76 10.78 -14.03
CA GLN A 290 -5.12 10.48 -14.50
C GLN A 290 -5.97 11.75 -14.74
N PHE A 291 -5.60 12.86 -14.13
CA PHE A 291 -6.35 14.12 -14.23
C PHE A 291 -5.44 15.34 -14.46
N ASN A 292 -4.14 15.12 -14.65
CA ASN A 292 -3.16 16.17 -14.90
C ASN A 292 -2.17 15.73 -16.00
N ASP A 293 -1.70 16.65 -16.81
CA ASP A 293 -0.80 16.38 -17.96
C ASP A 293 0.70 16.42 -17.56
N ARG A 294 1.01 16.51 -16.29
CA ARG A 294 2.38 16.55 -15.77
C ARG A 294 2.57 15.62 -14.57
N ASP A 295 3.82 15.33 -14.27
CA ASP A 295 4.21 14.58 -13.08
C ASP A 295 4.06 15.42 -11.81
N LEU A 296 3.72 14.75 -10.71
CA LEU A 296 3.69 15.36 -9.37
C LEU A 296 5.10 15.48 -8.78
N HIS A 297 5.97 14.51 -9.07
CA HIS A 297 7.34 14.46 -8.55
C HIS A 297 8.28 13.73 -9.51
N PRO A 298 9.61 14.00 -9.44
CA PRO A 298 10.61 13.28 -10.21
C PRO A 298 10.74 11.82 -9.78
N GLU A 299 11.02 10.92 -10.74
CA GLU A 299 11.32 9.51 -10.51
C GLU A 299 12.71 9.15 -11.04
N PHE A 300 13.57 8.63 -10.17
CA PHE A 300 14.88 8.10 -10.54
C PHE A 300 14.86 6.57 -10.42
N ILE A 301 15.27 5.91 -11.49
CA ILE A 301 15.17 4.46 -11.60
C ILE A 301 16.52 3.89 -12.01
N GLN A 302 16.95 2.80 -11.36
CA GLN A 302 18.15 2.02 -11.68
C GLN A 302 19.43 2.89 -11.66
N GLU A 303 20.10 3.03 -12.80
CA GLU A 303 21.38 3.74 -12.97
C GLU A 303 21.27 5.24 -12.68
N ASP A 304 20.08 5.81 -12.86
CA ASP A 304 19.83 7.24 -12.58
C ASP A 304 19.79 7.54 -11.07
N VAL A 305 19.66 6.50 -10.22
CA VAL A 305 19.67 6.67 -8.76
C VAL A 305 21.10 6.86 -8.28
N THR A 306 21.58 8.09 -8.40
CA THR A 306 22.91 8.51 -7.89
C THR A 306 22.74 9.67 -6.90
N ALA A 307 23.70 9.81 -5.97
CA ALA A 307 23.64 10.92 -5.01
C ALA A 307 23.65 12.28 -5.72
N ASP A 308 24.40 12.42 -6.81
CA ASP A 308 24.51 13.69 -7.55
C ASP A 308 23.19 14.04 -8.27
N ASN A 309 22.53 13.05 -8.91
CA ASN A 309 21.24 13.27 -9.55
C ASN A 309 20.16 13.62 -8.52
N LEU A 310 20.15 12.94 -7.36
CA LEU A 310 19.16 13.21 -6.30
C LEU A 310 19.35 14.60 -5.70
N ILE A 311 20.60 15.04 -5.50
CA ILE A 311 20.92 16.38 -4.99
C ILE A 311 20.57 17.45 -6.04
N LYS A 312 20.88 17.18 -7.32
CA LYS A 312 20.48 18.07 -8.41
C LYS A 312 18.96 18.25 -8.42
N ALA A 313 18.20 17.13 -8.40
CA ALA A 313 16.76 17.17 -8.37
C ALA A 313 16.22 17.93 -7.14
N PHE A 314 16.81 17.75 -5.97
CA PHE A 314 16.46 18.49 -4.77
C PHE A 314 16.66 20.00 -4.92
N ASN A 315 17.78 20.43 -5.48
CA ASN A 315 18.11 21.86 -5.65
C ASN A 315 17.24 22.53 -6.72
N GLU A 316 16.85 21.79 -7.78
CA GLU A 316 16.06 22.30 -8.90
C GLU A 316 14.54 22.09 -8.69
N TYR A 317 14.12 21.48 -7.56
CA TYR A 317 12.73 21.15 -7.29
C TYR A 317 11.86 22.39 -7.09
N ASP A 318 10.93 22.62 -8.00
CA ASP A 318 9.90 23.64 -7.79
C ASP A 318 8.80 23.09 -6.86
N ARG A 319 8.73 23.63 -5.66
CA ARG A 319 7.74 23.26 -4.64
C ARG A 319 6.49 24.13 -4.64
N SER A 320 6.45 25.14 -5.48
CA SER A 320 5.43 26.20 -5.42
C SER A 320 4.00 25.68 -5.59
N THR A 321 3.80 24.68 -6.44
CA THR A 321 2.46 24.09 -6.72
C THR A 321 2.16 22.84 -5.90
N PHE A 322 3.13 22.26 -5.19
CA PHE A 322 3.00 20.91 -4.62
C PHE A 322 1.84 20.77 -3.64
N LEU A 323 1.55 21.78 -2.83
CA LEU A 323 0.42 21.71 -1.89
C LEU A 323 -0.95 21.72 -2.59
N ASP A 324 -1.09 22.52 -3.63
CA ASP A 324 -2.34 22.58 -4.41
C ASP A 324 -2.53 21.29 -5.22
N ASP A 325 -1.45 20.71 -5.72
CA ASP A 325 -1.44 19.40 -6.34
C ASP A 325 -1.84 18.30 -5.36
N SER A 326 -1.31 18.34 -4.14
CA SER A 326 -1.67 17.44 -3.05
C SER A 326 -3.15 17.55 -2.67
N LYS A 327 -3.69 18.78 -2.59
CA LYS A 327 -5.14 19.01 -2.35
C LYS A 327 -5.98 18.42 -3.50
N SER A 328 -5.57 18.66 -4.74
CA SER A 328 -6.25 18.12 -5.93
C SER A 328 -6.23 16.58 -5.94
N LEU A 329 -5.10 15.98 -5.57
CA LEU A 329 -4.98 14.52 -5.46
C LEU A 329 -5.88 13.96 -4.36
N ARG A 330 -5.96 14.62 -3.19
CA ARG A 330 -6.90 14.23 -2.12
C ARG A 330 -8.36 14.33 -2.56
N ALA A 331 -8.71 15.40 -3.26
CA ALA A 331 -10.05 15.60 -3.80
C ALA A 331 -10.42 14.51 -4.84
N TYR A 332 -9.45 14.13 -5.69
CA TYR A 332 -9.62 13.05 -6.66
C TYR A 332 -9.81 11.68 -5.99
N LEU A 333 -9.01 11.38 -4.95
CA LEU A 333 -9.04 10.10 -4.26
C LEU A 333 -10.13 9.98 -3.18
N LYS A 334 -10.77 11.05 -2.74
CA LYS A 334 -11.88 11.10 -1.78
C LYS A 334 -11.67 10.30 -0.48
N HIS A 335 -12.13 10.85 0.63
CA HIS A 335 -12.23 10.19 1.94
C HIS A 335 -13.41 9.22 2.02
N GLY A 336 -13.48 8.46 3.13
CA GLY A 336 -14.64 7.66 3.52
C GLY A 336 -14.61 6.22 3.03
N SER A 337 -13.44 5.70 2.64
CA SER A 337 -13.30 4.32 2.19
C SER A 337 -13.81 3.31 3.21
N SER A 338 -13.41 3.45 4.47
CA SER A 338 -13.84 2.56 5.56
C SER A 338 -15.33 2.62 5.80
N LYS A 339 -15.93 3.82 5.77
CA LYS A 339 -17.38 4.01 5.93
C LYS A 339 -18.15 3.37 4.77
N ASN A 340 -17.69 3.56 3.52
CA ASN A 340 -18.35 3.03 2.35
C ASN A 340 -18.29 1.50 2.30
N ILE A 341 -17.17 0.90 2.73
CA ILE A 341 -17.06 -0.56 2.88
C ILE A 341 -17.98 -1.07 4.00
N ALA A 342 -18.06 -0.38 5.13
CA ALA A 342 -18.97 -0.75 6.23
C ALA A 342 -20.42 -0.75 5.73
N ALA A 343 -20.82 0.26 4.95
CA ALA A 343 -22.17 0.31 4.36
C ALA A 343 -22.46 -0.89 3.42
N ILE A 344 -21.48 -1.31 2.61
CA ILE A 344 -21.62 -2.51 1.75
C ILE A 344 -21.72 -3.78 2.61
N ILE A 345 -20.94 -3.91 3.66
CA ILE A 345 -20.97 -5.10 4.54
C ILE A 345 -22.32 -5.20 5.26
N GLU A 346 -22.87 -4.09 5.74
CA GLU A 346 -24.09 -4.04 6.54
C GLU A 346 -25.36 -3.84 5.70
N ASP A 347 -25.29 -3.90 4.36
CA ASP A 347 -26.40 -3.64 3.42
C ASP A 347 -27.09 -2.28 3.65
N LYS A 348 -26.34 -1.31 4.18
CA LYS A 348 -26.84 0.06 4.38
C LYS A 348 -26.68 0.80 3.05
N ASN A 349 -27.73 0.81 2.23
CA ASN A 349 -27.79 1.67 1.05
C ASN A 349 -27.75 3.12 1.51
N GLU A 350 -26.79 3.92 1.01
CA GLU A 350 -26.91 5.37 1.10
C GLU A 350 -28.11 5.79 0.20
N ASN A 351 -29.20 6.23 0.84
CA ASN A 351 -30.31 6.92 0.16
C ASN A 351 -29.85 8.28 -0.34
#